data_ea0be6848c8e3205b133a0122f74b831
#
_entry.id   ea0be6848c8e3205b133a0122f74b831
#
_cell.length_a   1.000
_cell.length_b   1.000
_cell.length_c   1.000
_cell.angle_alpha   90.00
_cell.angle_beta   90.00
_cell.angle_gamma   90.00
#
_symmetry.space_group_name_H-M   'P 1'
#
loop_
_entity.id
_entity.type
_entity.pdbx_description
1 polymer ?
#
loop_
_entity_poly.entity_id
_entity_poly.type
_entity_poly.pdbx_seq_one_letter_code
_entity_poly.pdbx_strand_id
1 'polypeptide(L)'
;CVVEDAKDVAAIERTREFRGLYHVLGGAISPIDGVGPDDLRITQLVQRLADGTVREVILATNPNLEGEATATYLSRLLTVLEVRVTRLASGLPVGGDLEYADEVTLGRAFEGRRVVG
;
A
#
# COMPACT_ATOMS: atom_id res chain seq x y z
N CYS A 1 5.96 -4.27 5.27
CA CYS A 1 5.38 -3.85 4.00
C CYS A 1 4.24 -4.80 3.62
N VAL A 2 3.03 -4.26 3.49
CA VAL A 2 1.82 -5.04 3.18
C VAL A 2 1.54 -4.97 1.69
N VAL A 3 1.52 -6.13 1.03
CA VAL A 3 1.28 -6.26 -0.41
C VAL A 3 0.10 -7.19 -0.68
N GLU A 4 -0.47 -7.12 -1.86
CA GLU A 4 -1.60 -7.97 -2.24
C GLU A 4 -1.16 -9.38 -2.63
N ASP A 5 -0.03 -9.51 -3.30
CA ASP A 5 0.40 -10.75 -3.94
C ASP A 5 1.91 -10.96 -3.75
N ALA A 6 2.34 -12.21 -3.76
CA ALA A 6 3.76 -12.55 -3.63
C ALA A 6 4.63 -11.95 -4.75
N LYS A 7 4.11 -11.79 -5.95
CA LYS A 7 4.86 -11.17 -7.06
C LYS A 7 5.19 -9.70 -6.78
N ASP A 8 4.41 -9.03 -5.93
CA ASP A 8 4.69 -7.64 -5.54
C ASP A 8 5.93 -7.54 -4.67
N VAL A 9 6.20 -8.57 -3.87
CA VAL A 9 7.43 -8.67 -3.07
C VAL A 9 8.65 -8.61 -3.99
N ALA A 10 8.65 -9.39 -5.07
CA ALA A 10 9.76 -9.39 -6.02
C ALA A 10 9.95 -8.01 -6.67
N ALA A 11 8.86 -7.32 -6.99
CA ALA A 11 8.91 -5.98 -7.57
C ALA A 11 9.57 -4.98 -6.61
N ILE A 12 9.19 -5.03 -5.34
CA ILE A 12 9.76 -4.12 -4.32
C ILE A 12 11.22 -4.47 -4.06
N GLU A 13 11.55 -5.76 -3.97
CA GLU A 13 12.93 -6.19 -3.72
C GLU A 13 13.89 -5.75 -4.82
N ARG A 14 13.43 -5.64 -6.06
CA ARG A 14 14.27 -5.15 -7.15
C ARG A 14 14.71 -3.70 -6.96
N THR A 15 13.98 -2.92 -6.18
CA THR A 15 14.35 -1.52 -5.92
C THR A 15 15.53 -1.39 -4.96
N ARG A 16 15.75 -2.39 -4.09
CA ARG A 16 16.73 -2.39 -3.00
C ARG A 16 16.54 -1.24 -1.99
N GLU A 17 15.34 -0.67 -1.96
CA GLU A 17 15.02 0.45 -1.06
C GLU A 17 14.38 0.00 0.26
N PHE A 18 13.94 -1.27 0.34
CA PHE A 18 13.26 -1.77 1.52
C PHE A 18 13.99 -2.98 2.09
N ARG A 19 14.20 -2.98 3.41
CA ARG A 19 14.94 -4.04 4.12
C ARG A 19 14.13 -4.66 5.26
N GLY A 20 12.84 -4.46 5.27
CA GLY A 20 11.97 -5.00 6.31
C GLY A 20 11.33 -6.33 5.92
N LEU A 21 10.27 -6.65 6.64
CA LEU A 21 9.49 -7.85 6.42
C LEU A 21 8.26 -7.54 5.56
N TYR A 22 7.72 -8.58 4.95
CA TYR A 22 6.52 -8.47 4.12
C TYR A 22 5.34 -9.19 4.74
N HIS A 23 4.16 -8.70 4.45
CA HIS A 23 2.91 -9.39 4.74
C HIS A 23 2.07 -9.45 3.45
N VAL A 24 1.81 -10.65 2.97
CA VAL A 24 1.04 -10.88 1.75
C VAL A 24 -0.41 -11.13 2.11
N LEU A 25 -1.32 -10.25 1.65
CA LEU A 25 -2.74 -10.35 1.96
C LEU A 25 -3.43 -11.49 1.21
N GLY A 26 -2.95 -11.82 0.01
CA GLY A 26 -3.59 -12.82 -0.83
C GLY A 26 -4.67 -12.25 -1.77
N GLY A 27 -4.70 -10.93 -1.93
CA GLY A 27 -5.65 -10.24 -2.80
C GLY A 27 -6.01 -8.86 -2.27
N ALA A 28 -7.13 -8.33 -2.74
CA ALA A 28 -7.66 -7.04 -2.34
C ALA A 28 -9.17 -7.14 -2.11
N ILE A 29 -9.71 -6.23 -1.32
CA ILE A 29 -11.16 -6.13 -1.10
C ILE A 29 -11.82 -5.81 -2.44
N SER A 30 -12.80 -6.62 -2.83
CA SER A 30 -13.55 -6.43 -4.09
C SER A 30 -14.99 -6.85 -3.88
N PRO A 31 -15.92 -5.90 -3.68
CA PRO A 31 -17.33 -6.23 -3.53
C PRO A 31 -17.92 -6.91 -4.76
N ILE A 32 -17.45 -6.54 -5.95
CA ILE A 32 -17.91 -7.12 -7.21
C ILE A 32 -17.59 -8.61 -7.28
N ASP A 33 -16.38 -8.99 -6.84
CA ASP A 33 -15.92 -10.38 -6.85
C ASP A 33 -16.25 -11.12 -5.56
N GLY A 34 -16.95 -10.46 -4.65
CA GLY A 34 -17.33 -11.07 -3.37
C GLY A 34 -16.17 -11.25 -2.39
N VAL A 35 -15.10 -10.50 -2.55
CA VAL A 35 -13.94 -10.57 -1.66
C VAL A 35 -14.06 -9.53 -0.56
N GLY A 36 -14.24 -9.97 0.67
CA GLY A 36 -14.28 -9.12 1.85
C GLY A 36 -13.01 -9.25 2.69
N PRO A 37 -12.93 -8.48 3.78
CA PRO A 37 -11.75 -8.54 4.67
C PRO A 37 -11.45 -9.93 5.22
N ASP A 38 -12.49 -10.75 5.45
CA ASP A 38 -12.32 -12.08 6.00
C ASP A 38 -11.70 -13.07 5.00
N ASP A 39 -11.74 -12.74 3.71
CA ASP A 39 -11.15 -13.55 2.66
C ASP A 39 -9.66 -13.27 2.47
N LEU A 40 -9.14 -12.28 3.16
CA LEU A 40 -7.75 -11.85 3.10
C LEU A 40 -7.05 -12.14 4.43
N ARG A 41 -5.72 -12.08 4.43
CA ARG A 41 -4.92 -12.36 5.64
C ARG A 41 -4.78 -11.13 6.55
N ILE A 42 -5.89 -10.45 6.79
CA ILE A 42 -5.89 -9.23 7.63
C ILE A 42 -5.82 -9.58 9.12
N THR A 43 -6.55 -10.60 9.56
CA THR A 43 -6.47 -11.08 10.94
C THR A 43 -5.04 -11.48 11.29
N GLN A 44 -4.36 -12.19 10.38
CA GLN A 44 -2.97 -12.58 10.57
C GLN A 44 -2.04 -11.39 10.67
N LEU A 45 -2.30 -10.30 9.91
CA LEU A 45 -1.54 -9.08 10.04
C LEU A 45 -1.67 -8.48 11.44
N VAL A 46 -2.90 -8.36 11.94
CA VAL A 46 -3.17 -7.84 13.29
C VAL A 46 -2.45 -8.69 14.34
N GLN A 47 -2.49 -10.02 14.20
CA GLN A 47 -1.80 -10.93 15.11
C GLN A 47 -0.29 -10.72 15.10
N ARG A 48 0.31 -10.46 13.93
CA ARG A 48 1.75 -10.17 13.82
C ARG A 48 2.14 -8.88 14.52
N LEU A 49 1.21 -7.92 14.64
CA LEU A 49 1.49 -6.62 15.25
C LEU A 49 1.30 -6.63 16.76
N ALA A 50 0.71 -7.71 17.31
CA ALA A 50 0.31 -7.76 18.72
C ALA A 50 1.48 -7.70 19.71
N ASP A 51 2.67 -8.13 19.31
CA ASP A 51 3.86 -8.13 20.18
C ASP A 51 4.56 -6.76 20.29
N GLY A 52 4.12 -5.78 19.51
CA GLY A 52 4.67 -4.42 19.56
C GLY A 52 6.06 -4.25 18.97
N THR A 53 6.60 -5.27 18.30
CA THR A 53 7.96 -5.17 17.70
C THR A 53 7.96 -4.40 16.38
N VAL A 54 6.81 -4.34 15.68
CA VAL A 54 6.67 -3.61 14.42
C VAL A 54 6.39 -2.14 14.72
N ARG A 55 7.19 -1.25 14.17
CA ARG A 55 7.06 0.20 14.38
C ARG A 55 6.32 0.90 13.25
N GLU A 56 6.40 0.35 12.05
CA GLU A 56 5.80 0.95 10.86
C GLU A 56 5.18 -0.14 9.98
N VAL A 57 3.98 0.13 9.49
CA VAL A 57 3.31 -0.67 8.48
C VAL A 57 3.20 0.18 7.22
N ILE A 58 3.84 -0.28 6.15
CA ILE A 58 3.79 0.39 4.85
C ILE A 58 2.73 -0.30 4.00
N LEU A 59 1.70 0.44 3.62
CA LEU A 59 0.64 -0.09 2.77
C LEU A 59 1.06 0.05 1.30
N ALA A 60 1.35 -1.08 0.67
CA ALA A 60 1.82 -1.15 -0.72
C ALA A 60 0.84 -1.94 -1.58
N THR A 61 -0.46 -1.68 -1.40
CA THR A 61 -1.51 -2.22 -2.27
C THR A 61 -1.47 -1.52 -3.62
N ASN A 62 -2.07 -2.15 -4.63
CA ASN A 62 -2.05 -1.60 -5.97
C ASN A 62 -2.80 -0.24 -6.04
N PRO A 63 -2.35 0.68 -6.91
CA PRO A 63 -2.98 2.00 -7.05
C PRO A 63 -4.20 1.92 -7.97
N ASN A 64 -5.13 1.04 -7.65
CA ASN A 64 -6.40 0.89 -8.35
C ASN A 64 -7.55 0.95 -7.33
N LEU A 65 -8.77 0.85 -7.77
CA LEU A 65 -9.96 1.01 -6.92
C LEU A 65 -9.93 0.03 -5.75
N GLU A 66 -9.69 -1.24 -6.02
CA GLU A 66 -9.66 -2.30 -5.01
C GLU A 66 -8.49 -2.12 -4.04
N GLY A 67 -7.32 -1.77 -4.55
CA GLY A 67 -6.14 -1.52 -3.72
C GLY A 67 -6.32 -0.30 -2.83
N GLU A 68 -6.94 0.75 -3.33
CA GLU A 68 -7.25 1.95 -2.54
C GLU A 68 -8.25 1.64 -1.43
N ALA A 69 -9.31 0.88 -1.75
CA ALA A 69 -10.30 0.47 -0.75
C ALA A 69 -9.66 -0.38 0.34
N THR A 70 -8.78 -1.30 -0.04
CA THR A 70 -8.06 -2.16 0.91
C THR A 70 -7.14 -1.34 1.80
N ALA A 71 -6.39 -0.40 1.22
CA ALA A 71 -5.51 0.47 2.00
C ALA A 71 -6.29 1.35 2.98
N THR A 72 -7.42 1.89 2.57
CA THR A 72 -8.28 2.68 3.44
C THR A 72 -8.81 1.85 4.62
N TYR A 73 -9.27 0.63 4.34
CA TYR A 73 -9.74 -0.28 5.37
C TYR A 73 -8.62 -0.59 6.38
N LEU A 74 -7.44 -0.96 5.88
CA LEU A 74 -6.29 -1.28 6.74
C LEU A 74 -5.83 -0.07 7.55
N SER A 75 -5.81 1.10 6.95
CA SER A 75 -5.43 2.32 7.66
C SER A 75 -6.32 2.59 8.86
N ARG A 76 -7.63 2.46 8.69
CA ARG A 76 -8.59 2.65 9.78
C ARG A 76 -8.43 1.58 10.87
N LEU A 77 -8.26 0.33 10.47
CA LEU A 77 -8.09 -0.78 11.39
C LEU A 77 -6.81 -0.63 12.21
N LEU A 78 -5.71 -0.25 11.57
CA LEU A 78 -4.39 -0.20 12.20
C LEU A 78 -4.16 1.09 13.01
N THR A 79 -4.95 2.13 12.79
CA THR A 79 -4.83 3.39 13.52
C THR A 79 -4.97 3.20 15.03
N VAL A 80 -5.78 2.24 15.47
CA VAL A 80 -5.98 1.96 16.90
C VAL A 80 -4.83 1.18 17.53
N LEU A 81 -3.88 0.70 16.73
CA LEU A 81 -2.75 -0.12 17.18
C LEU A 81 -1.47 0.73 17.20
N GLU A 82 -1.31 1.69 17.89
CA GLU A 82 -0.10 2.53 18.11
C GLU A 82 1.10 2.22 17.18
N VAL A 83 0.84 1.95 15.89
CA VAL A 83 1.83 1.67 14.86
C VAL A 83 1.74 2.79 13.81
N ARG A 84 2.89 3.20 13.32
CA ARG A 84 2.92 4.19 12.24
C ARG A 84 2.46 3.53 10.93
N VAL A 85 1.46 4.11 10.28
CA VAL A 85 0.94 3.60 9.02
C VAL A 85 1.32 4.57 7.91
N THR A 86 1.99 4.06 6.88
CA THR A 86 2.41 4.85 5.73
C THR A 86 1.91 4.19 4.45
N ARG A 87 1.93 4.94 3.34
CA ARG A 87 1.62 4.45 2.01
C ARG A 87 2.72 4.83 1.05
N LEU A 88 2.91 4.01 0.03
CA LEU A 88 3.83 4.36 -1.05
C LEU A 88 3.34 5.64 -1.72
N ALA A 89 4.28 6.51 -2.07
CA ALA A 89 3.97 7.75 -2.76
C ALA A 89 3.43 7.45 -4.16
N SER A 90 2.47 8.25 -4.61
CA SER A 90 2.00 8.22 -5.99
C SER A 90 2.55 9.41 -6.74
N GLY A 91 2.69 9.27 -8.05
CA GLY A 91 3.16 10.39 -8.84
C GLY A 91 3.53 10.02 -10.26
N LEU A 92 4.25 10.92 -10.89
CA LEU A 92 4.64 10.79 -12.28
C LEU A 92 5.69 9.69 -12.47
N PRO A 93 5.53 8.83 -13.49
CA PRO A 93 6.55 7.82 -13.78
C PRO A 93 7.80 8.46 -14.37
N VAL A 94 8.94 7.85 -14.03
CA VAL A 94 10.22 8.26 -14.60
C VAL A 94 10.27 7.93 -16.09
N GLY A 95 10.73 8.87 -16.89
CA GLY A 95 10.92 8.69 -18.32
C GLY A 95 9.73 9.05 -19.20
N GLY A 96 8.61 9.50 -18.59
CA GLY A 96 7.45 9.95 -19.32
C GLY A 96 7.45 11.47 -19.53
N ASP A 97 6.72 11.92 -20.54
CA ASP A 97 6.49 13.33 -20.76
C ASP A 97 5.24 13.78 -20.00
N LEU A 98 5.30 14.96 -19.42
CA LEU A 98 4.21 15.52 -18.61
C LEU A 98 2.88 15.57 -19.37
N GLU A 99 2.90 15.97 -20.64
CA GLU A 99 1.68 16.11 -21.43
C GLU A 99 0.94 14.78 -21.67
N TYR A 100 1.62 13.64 -21.54
CA TYR A 100 1.03 12.33 -21.73
C TYR A 100 0.63 11.65 -20.42
N ALA A 101 0.83 12.31 -19.28
CA ALA A 101 0.40 11.78 -18.00
C ALA A 101 -1.14 11.82 -17.91
N ASP A 102 -1.74 10.77 -17.35
CA ASP A 102 -3.18 10.80 -17.14
C ASP A 102 -3.56 11.80 -16.04
N GLU A 103 -4.82 12.24 -16.05
CA GLU A 103 -5.29 13.29 -15.14
C GLU A 103 -5.21 12.87 -13.67
N VAL A 104 -5.49 11.62 -13.37
CA VAL A 104 -5.45 11.13 -11.98
C VAL A 104 -4.03 11.12 -11.46
N THR A 105 -3.09 10.57 -12.24
CA THR A 105 -1.67 10.53 -11.86
C THR A 105 -1.11 11.93 -11.68
N LEU A 106 -1.41 12.83 -12.61
CA LEU A 106 -0.93 14.21 -12.54
C LEU A 106 -1.54 14.94 -11.34
N GLY A 107 -2.84 14.75 -11.08
CA GLY A 107 -3.51 15.31 -9.92
C GLY A 107 -2.88 14.86 -8.60
N ARG A 108 -2.58 13.57 -8.48
CA ARG A 108 -1.91 13.02 -7.29
C ARG A 108 -0.51 13.57 -7.14
N ALA A 109 0.21 13.79 -8.24
CA ALA A 109 1.53 14.41 -8.20
C ALA A 109 1.45 15.84 -7.64
N PHE A 110 0.43 16.60 -8.01
CA PHE A 110 0.19 17.92 -7.44
C PHE A 110 -0.08 17.86 -5.94
N GLU A 111 -0.95 16.94 -5.51
CA GLU A 111 -1.26 16.77 -4.09
C GLU A 111 -0.03 16.38 -3.28
N GLY A 112 0.83 15.55 -3.85
CA GLY A 112 2.04 15.06 -3.20
C GLY A 112 3.28 15.91 -3.43
N ARG A 113 3.16 17.10 -4.04
CA ARG A 113 4.32 17.93 -4.32
C ARG A 113 5.06 18.28 -3.04
N ARG A 114 6.38 18.31 -3.15
CA ARG A 114 7.27 18.56 -2.02
C ARG A 114 8.07 19.84 -2.23
N VAL A 115 8.46 20.43 -1.12
CA VAL A 115 9.35 21.61 -1.16
C VAL A 115 10.72 21.15 -1.65
N VAL A 116 11.29 21.91 -2.59
CA VAL A 116 12.63 21.67 -3.11
C VAL A 116 13.65 22.43 -2.26
N GLY A 117 14.67 21.76 -1.88
CA GLY A 117 15.72 22.31 -1.03
C GLY A 117 15.61 21.88 0.41
#